data_be2df6e915e1235fbfebcb722dbf1610
#
_entry.id   be2df6e915e1235fbfebcb722dbf1610
#
_cell.length_a   1.000
_cell.length_b   1.000
_cell.length_c   1.000
_cell.angle_alpha   90.00
_cell.angle_beta   90.00
_cell.angle_gamma   90.00
#
_symmetry.space_group_name_H-M   'P 1'
#
loop_
_entity.id
_entity.type
_entity.pdbx_description
1 polymer ?
#
loop_
_entity_poly.entity_id
_entity_poly.type
_entity_poly.pdbx_seq_one_letter_code
_entity_poly.pdbx_strand_id
1 'polypeptide(L)'
;IFAKDTQSVNTVKKTKNKIVGYNTDGPGFGKTLDNFYSQTNSKVEAIDSILSGKNIFILGAGGVTPSIISILEQRGGNIFISNRTRGKAEELKKLFPKTQVLDWGKKPKAYDIVINTTSVGLMKDEKINIDFNDCNKDEEKLFYDLIYNPRETNFLKEARLRGNKTMNGQKMFLYQAIFAFHIWTNITPEIDDELIKLLD
;
A
#
# COMPACT_ATOMS: atom_id res chain seq x y z
N ILE A 1 -1.43 -17.70 8.45
CA ILE A 1 -2.74 -17.03 8.69
C ILE A 1 -2.91 -15.92 7.65
N PHE A 2 -2.07 -14.89 7.60
CA PHE A 2 -2.22 -13.72 6.73
C PHE A 2 -2.38 -14.08 5.22
N ALA A 3 -1.56 -14.97 4.69
CA ALA A 3 -1.66 -15.43 3.29
C ALA A 3 -2.99 -16.14 2.98
N LYS A 4 -3.59 -16.83 3.97
CA LYS A 4 -4.90 -17.47 3.84
C LYS A 4 -6.02 -16.44 3.81
N ASP A 5 -5.97 -15.45 4.68
CA ASP A 5 -7.00 -14.42 4.81
C ASP A 5 -7.04 -13.49 3.60
N THR A 6 -5.87 -13.21 3.02
CA THR A 6 -5.72 -12.38 1.81
C THR A 6 -5.81 -13.18 0.51
N GLN A 7 -5.84 -14.52 0.57
CA GLN A 7 -5.76 -15.42 -0.59
C GLN A 7 -4.60 -15.08 -1.55
N SER A 8 -3.48 -14.59 -0.98
CA SER A 8 -2.31 -14.11 -1.72
C SER A 8 -1.03 -14.63 -1.09
N VAL A 9 -0.13 -15.14 -1.93
CA VAL A 9 1.18 -15.70 -1.55
C VAL A 9 2.26 -15.05 -2.40
N ASN A 10 3.28 -14.46 -1.76
CA ASN A 10 4.47 -13.94 -2.44
C ASN A 10 5.76 -14.67 -2.01
N THR A 11 5.72 -15.46 -0.94
CA THR A 11 6.88 -16.16 -0.37
C THR A 11 6.54 -17.61 -0.10
N VAL A 12 7.40 -18.54 -0.53
CA VAL A 12 7.21 -19.98 -0.38
C VAL A 12 8.41 -20.59 0.33
N LYS A 13 8.16 -21.42 1.35
CA LYS A 13 9.19 -22.20 2.06
C LYS A 13 8.87 -23.67 1.98
N LYS A 14 9.83 -24.45 1.48
CA LYS A 14 9.80 -25.91 1.55
C LYS A 14 10.28 -26.37 2.93
N THR A 15 9.46 -27.15 3.62
CA THR A 15 9.83 -27.89 4.82
C THR A 15 10.03 -29.37 4.47
N LYS A 16 10.46 -30.21 5.43
CA LYS A 16 10.72 -31.66 5.17
C LYS A 16 9.54 -32.33 4.46
N ASN A 17 8.29 -32.04 4.84
CA ASN A 17 7.10 -32.77 4.41
C ASN A 17 6.06 -31.94 3.67
N LYS A 18 6.23 -30.63 3.53
CA LYS A 18 5.23 -29.75 2.92
C LYS A 18 5.82 -28.48 2.34
N ILE A 19 5.07 -27.86 1.44
CA ILE A 19 5.32 -26.52 0.93
C ILE A 19 4.35 -25.56 1.66
N VAL A 20 4.88 -24.46 2.20
CA VAL A 20 4.10 -23.46 2.93
C VAL A 20 4.21 -22.13 2.23
N GLY A 21 3.07 -21.53 1.92
CA GLY A 21 2.96 -20.18 1.35
C GLY A 21 2.79 -19.13 2.45
N TYR A 22 3.47 -18.01 2.26
CA TYR A 22 3.40 -16.83 3.12
C TYR A 22 3.10 -15.59 2.28
N ASN A 23 2.63 -14.53 2.94
CA ASN A 23 2.52 -13.22 2.33
C ASN A 23 3.26 -12.20 3.20
N THR A 24 4.26 -11.55 2.61
CA THR A 24 5.09 -10.53 3.27
C THR A 24 4.76 -9.11 2.80
N ASP A 25 3.92 -8.96 1.77
CA ASP A 25 3.52 -7.63 1.25
C ASP A 25 2.76 -6.83 2.30
N GLY A 26 1.76 -7.45 2.94
CA GLY A 26 0.99 -6.78 3.99
C GLY A 26 1.84 -6.32 5.17
N PRO A 27 2.61 -7.23 5.82
CA PRO A 27 3.55 -6.82 6.86
C PRO A 27 4.54 -5.74 6.41
N GLY A 28 5.09 -5.84 5.18
CA GLY A 28 5.99 -4.84 4.61
C GLY A 28 5.33 -3.46 4.46
N PHE A 29 4.13 -3.44 3.91
CA PHE A 29 3.31 -2.24 3.80
C PHE A 29 2.99 -1.65 5.18
N GLY A 30 2.54 -2.49 6.12
CA GLY A 30 2.25 -2.09 7.49
C GLY A 30 3.43 -1.42 8.16
N LYS A 31 4.61 -2.04 8.10
CA LYS A 31 5.85 -1.47 8.66
C LYS A 31 6.23 -0.13 8.03
N THR A 32 5.97 0.04 6.74
CA THR A 32 6.22 1.31 6.04
C THR A 32 5.32 2.43 6.58
N LEU A 33 4.03 2.14 6.78
CA LEU A 33 3.09 3.10 7.38
C LEU A 33 3.45 3.45 8.81
N ASP A 34 3.85 2.47 9.63
CA ASP A 34 4.28 2.69 11.01
C ASP A 34 5.44 3.66 11.08
N ASN A 35 6.44 3.46 10.24
CA ASN A 35 7.60 4.35 10.19
C ASN A 35 7.22 5.75 9.72
N PHE A 36 6.34 5.88 8.73
CA PHE A 36 5.87 7.16 8.24
C PHE A 36 5.16 7.95 9.35
N TYR A 37 4.20 7.35 10.02
CA TYR A 37 3.43 8.03 11.05
C TYR A 37 4.22 8.26 12.34
N SER A 38 5.15 7.39 12.71
CA SER A 38 6.04 7.60 13.85
C SER A 38 6.98 8.80 13.66
N GLN A 39 7.39 9.08 12.41
CA GLN A 39 8.22 10.23 12.07
C GLN A 39 7.41 11.55 12.02
N THR A 40 6.13 11.47 11.69
CA THR A 40 5.27 12.65 11.51
C THR A 40 4.46 13.03 12.75
N ASN A 41 4.22 12.09 13.67
CA ASN A 41 3.40 12.27 14.86
C ASN A 41 4.12 11.72 16.11
N SER A 42 4.65 12.61 16.96
CA SER A 42 5.30 12.25 18.22
C SER A 42 4.34 11.68 19.29
N LYS A 43 3.04 11.57 19.02
CA LYS A 43 1.97 11.18 19.97
C LYS A 43 1.12 10.00 19.50
N VAL A 44 1.68 9.05 18.72
CA VAL A 44 0.90 7.86 18.34
C VAL A 44 0.85 6.91 19.52
N GLU A 45 -0.28 6.92 20.24
CA GLU A 45 -0.50 6.08 21.44
C GLU A 45 -0.77 4.60 21.09
N ALA A 46 -1.25 4.29 19.90
CA ALA A 46 -1.45 2.90 19.44
C ALA A 46 -1.33 2.79 17.92
N ILE A 47 -0.42 1.95 17.46
CA ILE A 47 -0.21 1.67 16.02
C ILE A 47 -1.47 1.05 15.38
N ASP A 48 -2.24 0.27 16.14
CA ASP A 48 -3.44 -0.44 15.66
C ASP A 48 -4.62 0.47 15.34
N SER A 49 -4.61 1.73 15.75
CA SER A 49 -5.67 2.71 15.47
C SER A 49 -5.22 3.93 14.65
N ILE A 50 -4.03 3.87 14.09
CA ILE A 50 -3.39 5.01 13.42
C ILE A 50 -4.19 5.54 12.21
N LEU A 51 -5.02 4.68 11.62
CA LEU A 51 -5.89 5.00 10.47
C LEU A 51 -7.37 5.10 10.86
N SER A 52 -7.68 5.08 12.17
CA SER A 52 -9.08 5.13 12.63
C SER A 52 -9.80 6.36 12.08
N GLY A 53 -10.93 6.11 11.42
CA GLY A 53 -11.75 7.14 10.80
C GLY A 53 -11.22 7.74 9.49
N LYS A 54 -10.01 7.39 9.05
CA LYS A 54 -9.47 7.89 7.78
C LYS A 54 -10.10 7.20 6.59
N ASN A 55 -10.42 7.98 5.58
CA ASN A 55 -10.91 7.50 4.29
C ASN A 55 -9.73 7.24 3.36
N ILE A 56 -9.60 5.99 2.90
CA ILE A 56 -8.47 5.53 2.11
C ILE A 56 -8.97 5.09 0.75
N PHE A 57 -8.47 5.73 -0.30
CA PHE A 57 -8.83 5.45 -1.67
C PHE A 57 -7.75 4.62 -2.35
N ILE A 58 -8.08 3.40 -2.76
CA ILE A 58 -7.18 2.47 -3.43
C ILE A 58 -7.50 2.41 -4.93
N LEU A 59 -6.49 2.61 -5.74
CA LEU A 59 -6.52 2.46 -7.18
C LEU A 59 -5.90 1.12 -7.55
N GLY A 60 -6.70 0.22 -8.10
CA GLY A 60 -6.27 -1.11 -8.51
C GLY A 60 -6.82 -2.24 -7.64
N ALA A 61 -7.01 -3.40 -8.27
CA ALA A 61 -7.45 -4.66 -7.66
C ALA A 61 -6.56 -5.82 -8.15
N GLY A 62 -5.24 -5.63 -8.04
CA GLY A 62 -4.22 -6.62 -8.38
C GLY A 62 -3.88 -7.55 -7.22
N GLY A 63 -2.89 -8.44 -7.42
CA GLY A 63 -2.52 -9.47 -6.45
C GLY A 63 -2.01 -8.95 -5.10
N VAL A 64 -1.46 -7.74 -5.04
CA VAL A 64 -0.99 -7.10 -3.80
C VAL A 64 -2.13 -6.45 -3.02
N THR A 65 -3.20 -6.04 -3.70
CA THR A 65 -4.29 -5.23 -3.13
C THR A 65 -4.98 -5.89 -1.93
N PRO A 66 -5.27 -7.21 -1.91
CA PRO A 66 -5.84 -7.88 -0.73
C PRO A 66 -4.99 -7.70 0.52
N SER A 67 -3.66 -7.75 0.37
CA SER A 67 -2.72 -7.56 1.48
C SER A 67 -2.75 -6.14 2.03
N ILE A 68 -2.87 -5.17 1.15
CA ILE A 68 -2.99 -3.75 1.50
C ILE A 68 -4.31 -3.51 2.26
N ILE A 69 -5.45 -3.96 1.71
CA ILE A 69 -6.77 -3.80 2.34
C ILE A 69 -6.78 -4.43 3.73
N SER A 70 -6.25 -5.65 3.89
CA SER A 70 -6.21 -6.35 5.17
C SER A 70 -5.51 -5.53 6.26
N ILE A 71 -4.36 -4.94 5.96
CA ILE A 71 -3.63 -4.10 6.91
C ILE A 71 -4.38 -2.80 7.22
N LEU A 72 -4.97 -2.17 6.20
CA LEU A 72 -5.68 -0.91 6.38
C LEU A 72 -6.96 -1.09 7.21
N GLU A 73 -7.72 -2.17 6.99
CA GLU A 73 -8.91 -2.51 7.80
C GLU A 73 -8.54 -2.84 9.25
N GLN A 74 -7.46 -3.61 9.48
CA GLN A 74 -6.96 -3.92 10.83
C GLN A 74 -6.62 -2.65 11.62
N ARG A 75 -6.25 -1.56 10.92
CA ARG A 75 -5.90 -0.26 11.53
C ARG A 75 -7.05 0.74 11.55
N GLY A 76 -8.28 0.29 11.25
CA GLY A 76 -9.50 1.08 11.36
C GLY A 76 -9.78 2.01 10.20
N GLY A 77 -9.10 1.85 9.04
CA GLY A 77 -9.33 2.64 7.84
C GLY A 77 -10.66 2.32 7.14
N ASN A 78 -11.33 3.34 6.59
CA ASN A 78 -12.49 3.20 5.72
C ASN A 78 -12.01 3.06 4.27
N ILE A 79 -12.24 1.92 3.62
CA ILE A 79 -11.64 1.60 2.33
C ILE A 79 -12.61 1.86 1.18
N PHE A 80 -12.13 2.63 0.22
CA PHE A 80 -12.76 2.84 -1.09
C PHE A 80 -11.81 2.28 -2.15
N ILE A 81 -12.33 1.50 -3.09
CA ILE A 81 -11.53 0.92 -4.16
C ILE A 81 -12.13 1.22 -5.54
N SER A 82 -11.28 1.55 -6.48
CA SER A 82 -11.63 1.69 -7.89
C SER A 82 -10.66 0.89 -8.76
N ASN A 83 -11.19 0.15 -9.73
CA ASN A 83 -10.39 -0.62 -10.66
C ASN A 83 -10.99 -0.59 -12.06
N ARG A 84 -10.15 -0.53 -13.10
CA ARG A 84 -10.58 -0.51 -14.51
C ARG A 84 -11.52 -1.67 -14.83
N THR A 85 -11.22 -2.86 -14.35
CA THR A 85 -12.12 -4.03 -14.42
C THR A 85 -12.89 -4.10 -13.11
N ARG A 86 -14.11 -3.52 -13.06
CA ARG A 86 -14.94 -3.43 -11.86
C ARG A 86 -15.14 -4.78 -11.17
N GLY A 87 -15.32 -5.87 -11.93
CA GLY A 87 -15.51 -7.22 -11.39
C GLY A 87 -14.41 -7.65 -10.41
N LYS A 88 -13.14 -7.28 -10.65
CA LYS A 88 -12.03 -7.57 -9.72
C LYS A 88 -12.17 -6.84 -8.40
N ALA A 89 -12.66 -5.61 -8.39
CA ALA A 89 -12.92 -4.86 -7.16
C ALA A 89 -14.10 -5.46 -6.39
N GLU A 90 -15.14 -5.92 -7.09
CA GLU A 90 -16.28 -6.61 -6.46
C GLU A 90 -15.88 -7.98 -5.87
N GLU A 91 -14.92 -8.70 -6.45
CA GLU A 91 -14.35 -9.92 -5.86
C GLU A 91 -13.60 -9.59 -4.55
N LEU A 92 -12.82 -8.51 -4.51
CA LEU A 92 -12.18 -8.06 -3.28
C LEU A 92 -13.20 -7.66 -2.22
N LYS A 93 -14.30 -7.03 -2.60
CA LYS A 93 -15.39 -6.71 -1.66
C LYS A 93 -16.03 -7.96 -1.04
N LYS A 94 -16.08 -9.09 -1.74
CA LYS A 94 -16.56 -10.36 -1.14
C LYS A 94 -15.61 -10.83 -0.04
N LEU A 95 -14.31 -10.62 -0.21
CA LEU A 95 -13.30 -10.98 0.78
C LEU A 95 -13.22 -9.96 1.93
N PHE A 96 -13.44 -8.68 1.62
CA PHE A 96 -13.42 -7.52 2.52
C PHE A 96 -14.75 -6.75 2.45
N PRO A 97 -15.82 -7.21 3.15
CA PRO A 97 -17.17 -6.69 2.96
C PRO A 97 -17.36 -5.21 3.30
N LYS A 98 -16.51 -4.64 4.14
CA LYS A 98 -16.55 -3.21 4.51
C LYS A 98 -16.03 -2.30 3.40
N THR A 99 -15.29 -2.84 2.43
CA THR A 99 -14.75 -2.09 1.30
C THR A 99 -15.86 -1.56 0.39
N GLN A 100 -15.78 -0.29 0.00
CA GLN A 100 -16.72 0.35 -0.92
C GLN A 100 -16.13 0.40 -2.33
N VAL A 101 -16.84 -0.16 -3.31
CA VAL A 101 -16.39 -0.18 -4.71
C VAL A 101 -16.94 1.03 -5.45
N LEU A 102 -16.05 1.76 -6.10
CA LEU A 102 -16.36 2.91 -6.96
C LEU A 102 -16.09 2.57 -8.43
N ASP A 103 -16.78 3.24 -9.34
CA ASP A 103 -16.48 3.14 -10.77
C ASP A 103 -15.10 3.71 -11.09
N TRP A 104 -14.45 3.16 -12.11
CA TRP A 104 -13.17 3.68 -12.59
C TRP A 104 -13.30 5.13 -13.04
N GLY A 105 -12.36 5.97 -12.61
CA GLY A 105 -12.41 7.41 -12.85
C GLY A 105 -13.21 8.19 -11.81
N LYS A 106 -13.90 7.51 -10.89
CA LYS A 106 -14.57 8.14 -9.75
C LYS A 106 -13.72 8.02 -8.49
N LYS A 107 -13.83 9.01 -7.60
CA LYS A 107 -13.18 9.04 -6.28
C LYS A 107 -14.21 9.29 -5.18
N PRO A 108 -13.93 8.95 -3.91
CA PRO A 108 -14.81 9.29 -2.80
C PRO A 108 -14.90 10.82 -2.62
N LYS A 109 -15.97 11.31 -2.00
CA LYS A 109 -16.16 12.75 -1.73
C LYS A 109 -15.11 13.32 -0.78
N ALA A 110 -14.64 12.49 0.17
CA ALA A 110 -13.58 12.83 1.09
C ALA A 110 -12.59 11.67 1.16
N TYR A 111 -11.30 11.97 1.22
CA TYR A 111 -10.22 11.00 1.35
C TYR A 111 -9.02 11.65 2.03
N ASP A 112 -8.32 10.86 2.83
CA ASP A 112 -7.10 11.24 3.56
C ASP A 112 -5.86 10.65 2.91
N ILE A 113 -6.01 9.44 2.35
CA ILE A 113 -4.92 8.67 1.75
C ILE A 113 -5.36 8.16 0.38
N VAL A 114 -4.50 8.30 -0.61
CA VAL A 114 -4.68 7.69 -1.95
C VAL A 114 -3.53 6.73 -2.20
N ILE A 115 -3.85 5.48 -2.55
CA ILE A 115 -2.85 4.43 -2.77
C ILE A 115 -2.97 3.90 -4.20
N ASN A 116 -1.90 4.03 -4.99
CA ASN A 116 -1.81 3.39 -6.29
C ASN A 116 -1.24 1.97 -6.14
N THR A 117 -2.06 0.96 -6.42
CA THR A 117 -1.67 -0.46 -6.51
C THR A 117 -1.70 -0.97 -7.95
N THR A 118 -1.84 -0.08 -8.94
CA THR A 118 -1.82 -0.41 -10.37
C THR A 118 -0.39 -0.36 -10.91
N SER A 119 -0.22 -0.82 -12.14
CA SER A 119 1.02 -0.63 -12.92
C SER A 119 1.10 0.73 -13.62
N VAL A 120 0.06 1.57 -13.54
CA VAL A 120 0.03 2.89 -14.19
C VAL A 120 1.02 3.82 -13.53
N GLY A 121 2.03 4.23 -14.26
CA GLY A 121 3.16 5.02 -13.79
C GLY A 121 4.51 4.31 -13.93
N LEU A 122 4.54 3.01 -14.30
CA LEU A 122 5.78 2.32 -14.66
C LEU A 122 6.42 2.92 -15.91
N MET A 123 5.61 3.33 -16.87
CA MET A 123 6.09 4.04 -18.06
C MET A 123 5.97 5.55 -17.85
N LYS A 124 6.96 6.29 -18.37
CA LYS A 124 7.14 7.74 -18.12
C LYS A 124 5.90 8.59 -18.45
N ASP A 125 5.15 8.20 -19.49
CA ASP A 125 4.01 9.00 -20.00
C ASP A 125 2.66 8.52 -19.46
N GLU A 126 2.64 7.47 -18.64
CA GLU A 126 1.41 6.96 -18.05
C GLU A 126 0.89 7.89 -16.94
N LYS A 127 -0.43 8.10 -16.95
CA LYS A 127 -1.13 8.91 -15.97
C LYS A 127 -2.39 8.22 -15.46
N ILE A 128 -2.65 8.38 -14.18
CA ILE A 128 -3.92 8.02 -13.57
C ILE A 128 -4.92 9.11 -13.94
N ASN A 129 -5.93 8.75 -14.72
CA ASN A 129 -6.95 9.70 -15.20
C ASN A 129 -8.06 9.90 -14.15
N ILE A 130 -7.67 10.45 -13.00
CA ILE A 130 -8.57 10.85 -11.91
C ILE A 130 -8.17 12.27 -11.49
N ASP A 131 -9.15 13.15 -11.44
CA ASP A 131 -8.91 14.53 -11.02
C ASP A 131 -8.84 14.63 -9.49
N PHE A 132 -7.69 15.08 -9.00
CA PHE A 132 -7.41 15.37 -7.59
C PHE A 132 -7.23 16.88 -7.32
N ASN A 133 -7.72 17.75 -8.20
CA ASN A 133 -7.58 19.22 -8.04
C ASN A 133 -8.38 19.80 -6.87
N ASP A 134 -9.33 19.05 -6.31
CA ASP A 134 -10.09 19.40 -5.11
C ASP A 134 -9.34 19.13 -3.79
N CYS A 135 -8.08 18.71 -3.85
CA CYS A 135 -7.22 18.66 -2.67
C CYS A 135 -6.94 20.10 -2.22
N ASN A 136 -7.58 20.51 -1.11
CA ASN A 136 -7.25 21.77 -0.47
C ASN A 136 -5.80 21.75 0.01
N LYS A 137 -5.05 22.83 -0.24
CA LYS A 137 -3.66 22.97 0.22
C LYS A 137 -3.53 22.92 1.75
N ASP A 138 -4.63 23.20 2.45
CA ASP A 138 -4.68 23.24 3.91
C ASP A 138 -4.92 21.86 4.56
N GLU A 139 -5.30 20.85 3.76
CA GLU A 139 -5.50 19.48 4.22
C GLU A 139 -4.44 18.57 3.60
N GLU A 140 -3.32 18.41 4.29
CA GLU A 140 -2.20 17.58 3.85
C GLU A 140 -2.60 16.09 3.77
N LYS A 141 -2.80 15.59 2.55
CA LYS A 141 -3.15 14.20 2.28
C LYS A 141 -1.90 13.38 1.97
N LEU A 142 -1.98 12.06 2.15
CA LEU A 142 -0.92 11.14 1.75
C LEU A 142 -1.24 10.49 0.41
N PHE A 143 -0.35 10.62 -0.55
CA PHE A 143 -0.36 9.88 -1.81
C PHE A 143 0.76 8.83 -1.78
N TYR A 144 0.37 7.57 -1.84
CA TYR A 144 1.30 6.45 -1.79
C TYR A 144 1.23 5.65 -3.11
N ASP A 145 2.36 5.51 -3.78
CA ASP A 145 2.49 4.67 -4.97
C ASP A 145 3.28 3.41 -4.62
N LEU A 146 2.76 2.22 -4.93
CA LEU A 146 3.51 0.99 -4.74
C LEU A 146 4.66 0.83 -5.74
N ILE A 147 4.66 1.61 -6.81
CA ILE A 147 5.77 1.70 -7.75
C ILE A 147 6.97 2.36 -7.05
N TYR A 148 8.16 1.76 -7.19
CA TYR A 148 9.41 2.27 -6.65
C TYR A 148 10.43 2.62 -7.74
N ASN A 149 10.24 2.11 -8.95
CA ASN A 149 11.01 2.49 -10.12
C ASN A 149 10.06 2.77 -11.31
N PRO A 150 9.95 4.03 -11.77
CA PRO A 150 10.71 5.21 -11.34
C PRO A 150 10.41 5.63 -9.89
N ARG A 151 11.37 6.33 -9.24
CA ARG A 151 11.22 6.82 -7.87
C ARG A 151 10.06 7.79 -7.67
N GLU A 152 9.80 8.63 -8.66
CA GLU A 152 8.70 9.57 -8.70
C GLU A 152 7.87 9.33 -9.96
N THR A 153 6.70 8.75 -9.81
CA THR A 153 5.72 8.62 -10.90
C THR A 153 5.00 9.96 -11.15
N ASN A 154 4.33 10.09 -12.28
CA ASN A 154 3.48 11.27 -12.54
C ASN A 154 2.43 11.47 -11.43
N PHE A 155 1.88 10.38 -10.89
CA PHE A 155 0.94 10.40 -9.79
C PHE A 155 1.51 11.08 -8.53
N LEU A 156 2.71 10.69 -8.10
CA LEU A 156 3.37 11.29 -6.95
C LEU A 156 3.83 12.73 -7.22
N LYS A 157 4.39 12.99 -8.40
CA LYS A 157 4.82 14.33 -8.81
C LYS A 157 3.66 15.34 -8.75
N GLU A 158 2.51 14.99 -9.31
CA GLU A 158 1.34 15.84 -9.30
C GLU A 158 0.81 16.07 -7.87
N ALA A 159 0.79 15.04 -7.02
CA ALA A 159 0.41 15.16 -5.63
C ALA A 159 1.34 16.10 -4.85
N ARG A 160 2.65 15.97 -5.02
CA ARG A 160 3.66 16.81 -4.39
C ARG A 160 3.55 18.28 -4.82
N LEU A 161 3.33 18.53 -6.11
CA LEU A 161 3.14 19.90 -6.63
C LEU A 161 1.91 20.59 -6.04
N ARG A 162 0.92 19.83 -5.56
CA ARG A 162 -0.26 20.33 -4.86
C ARG A 162 -0.07 20.45 -3.34
N GLY A 163 1.14 20.19 -2.82
CA GLY A 163 1.46 20.31 -1.38
C GLY A 163 1.12 19.08 -0.54
N ASN A 164 0.80 17.96 -1.15
CA ASN A 164 0.51 16.72 -0.42
C ASN A 164 1.79 15.96 -0.05
N LYS A 165 1.70 15.12 0.98
CA LYS A 165 2.74 14.13 1.30
C LYS A 165 2.75 13.01 0.26
N THR A 166 3.95 12.55 -0.09
CA THR A 166 4.13 11.48 -1.07
C THR A 166 5.03 10.38 -0.54
N MET A 167 4.70 9.14 -0.87
CA MET A 167 5.52 7.96 -0.61
C MET A 167 5.56 7.07 -1.85
N ASN A 168 6.73 6.52 -2.17
CA ASN A 168 6.86 5.46 -3.16
C ASN A 168 6.98 4.08 -2.52
N GLY A 169 6.99 3.02 -3.34
CA GLY A 169 7.01 1.62 -2.90
C GLY A 169 8.35 1.10 -2.38
N GLN A 170 9.43 1.89 -2.38
CA GLN A 170 10.78 1.43 -2.08
C GLN A 170 10.90 0.81 -0.69
N LYS A 171 10.39 1.48 0.34
CA LYS A 171 10.44 0.96 1.73
C LYS A 171 9.60 -0.31 1.89
N MET A 172 8.43 -0.37 1.25
CA MET A 172 7.61 -1.58 1.27
C MET A 172 8.33 -2.75 0.59
N PHE A 173 8.96 -2.51 -0.56
CA PHE A 173 9.77 -3.51 -1.27
C PHE A 173 10.88 -4.04 -0.37
N LEU A 174 11.59 -3.17 0.35
CA LEU A 174 12.64 -3.57 1.28
C LEU A 174 12.10 -4.41 2.44
N TYR A 175 11.06 -3.94 3.13
CA TYR A 175 10.53 -4.66 4.29
C TYR A 175 9.94 -6.03 3.92
N GLN A 176 9.22 -6.14 2.80
CA GLN A 176 8.69 -7.44 2.37
C GLN A 176 9.82 -8.44 2.05
N ALA A 177 10.95 -7.96 1.49
CA ALA A 177 12.11 -8.78 1.20
C ALA A 177 12.79 -9.27 2.50
N ILE A 178 12.94 -8.39 3.50
CA ILE A 178 13.48 -8.74 4.82
C ILE A 178 12.61 -9.80 5.49
N PHE A 179 11.29 -9.65 5.47
CA PHE A 179 10.38 -10.64 6.03
C PHE A 179 10.44 -11.98 5.28
N ALA A 180 10.56 -11.97 3.96
CA ALA A 180 10.77 -13.19 3.18
C ALA A 180 12.11 -13.87 3.52
N PHE A 181 13.18 -13.10 3.63
CA PHE A 181 14.49 -13.61 4.04
C PHE A 181 14.45 -14.22 5.43
N HIS A 182 13.80 -13.56 6.39
CA HIS A 182 13.59 -14.10 7.74
C HIS A 182 12.83 -15.43 7.71
N ILE A 183 11.77 -15.54 6.92
CA ILE A 183 11.01 -16.78 6.76
C ILE A 183 11.91 -17.92 6.29
N TRP A 184 12.83 -17.67 5.36
CA TRP A 184 13.70 -18.69 4.81
C TRP A 184 14.84 -19.08 5.75
N THR A 185 15.45 -18.10 6.43
CA THR A 185 16.74 -18.27 7.13
C THR A 185 16.66 -18.18 8.65
N ASN A 186 15.56 -17.65 9.22
CA ASN A 186 15.41 -17.20 10.61
C ASN A 186 16.38 -16.07 11.03
N ILE A 187 16.97 -15.37 10.04
CA ILE A 187 17.83 -14.21 10.25
C ILE A 187 17.04 -12.98 9.81
N THR A 188 17.06 -11.92 10.62
CA THR A 188 16.50 -10.61 10.23
C THR A 188 17.67 -9.69 9.88
N PRO A 189 17.86 -9.32 8.60
CA PRO A 189 18.90 -8.37 8.22
C PRO A 189 18.61 -6.98 8.84
N GLU A 190 19.67 -6.28 9.21
CA GLU A 190 19.56 -4.86 9.54
C GLU A 190 19.44 -4.03 8.27
N ILE A 191 18.69 -2.95 8.36
CA ILE A 191 18.56 -1.97 7.27
C ILE A 191 19.57 -0.87 7.59
N ASP A 192 20.67 -0.87 6.87
CA ASP A 192 21.66 0.18 6.91
C ASP A 192 21.57 1.12 5.69
N ASP A 193 22.35 2.19 5.74
CA ASP A 193 22.40 3.17 4.65
C ASP A 193 22.97 2.58 3.34
N GLU A 194 23.78 1.53 3.45
CA GLU A 194 24.35 0.84 2.29
C GLU A 194 23.29 0.09 1.52
N LEU A 195 22.43 -0.66 2.24
CA LEU A 195 21.30 -1.37 1.66
C LEU A 195 20.29 -0.41 1.02
N ILE A 196 20.03 0.73 1.66
CA ILE A 196 19.15 1.76 1.09
C ILE A 196 19.71 2.33 -0.20
N LYS A 197 21.02 2.62 -0.24
CA LYS A 197 21.71 3.14 -1.45
C LYS A 197 21.70 2.17 -2.63
N LEU A 198 21.66 0.86 -2.38
CA LEU A 198 21.56 -0.14 -3.46
C LEU A 198 20.21 -0.10 -4.20
N LEU A 199 19.20 0.53 -3.60
CA LEU A 199 17.89 0.73 -4.23
C LEU A 199 17.79 2.09 -4.93
N ASP A 200 18.83 2.89 -4.85
CA ASP A 200 18.98 4.19 -5.48
C ASP A 200 19.53 4.06 -6.88
#